data_7465ca58936e5b0f3c0e9d420638ca53
#
_entry.id   7465ca58936e5b0f3c0e9d420638ca53
#
_cell.length_a   1.000
_cell.length_b   1.000
_cell.length_c   1.000
_cell.angle_alpha   90.00
_cell.angle_beta   90.00
_cell.angle_gamma   90.00
#
_symmetry.space_group_name_H-M   'P 1'
#
loop_
_entity.id
_entity.type
_entity.pdbx_description
1 polymer ?
#
loop_
_entity_poly.entity_id
_entity_poly.type
_entity_poly.pdbx_seq_one_letter_code
_entity_poly.pdbx_strand_id
1 'polypeptide(L)'
;KIFEKWDLDFVIIGKTTDTNKLTLKFDNKVKGEIPINALASQAPIYDRKWIKKKLPDKKIDLKKLKKIKIEDALIKVLSSANHSNKNWITSQYDQMVMCDTAQKSGADAAIIRIHGKEKAIAVSVDSSANYCKAHPLTGGKQIVCENWRNLISVGAKPVAITNCLNFGNPEKPEIMGEFAECLIGIKEACEFLKYPVVSGNVSFYNGTNKKNIAPTPVIGGIGLISKFKKSFGHQFQDDNSAILLIGKT
;
A
#
# COMPACT_ATOMS: atom_id res chain seq x y z
N LYS A 1 -19.56 29.93 -14.08
CA LYS A 1 -18.62 30.76 -13.30
C LYS A 1 -17.40 30.01 -12.75
N ILE A 2 -17.59 28.84 -12.07
CA ILE A 2 -16.43 28.10 -11.51
C ILE A 2 -15.61 27.46 -12.63
N PHE A 3 -16.24 26.67 -13.49
CA PHE A 3 -15.58 26.00 -14.61
C PHE A 3 -14.96 27.00 -15.60
N GLU A 4 -15.68 28.06 -15.96
CA GLU A 4 -15.18 29.15 -16.80
C GLU A 4 -13.93 29.81 -16.22
N LYS A 5 -13.87 30.00 -14.88
CA LYS A 5 -12.71 30.57 -14.21
C LYS A 5 -11.44 29.74 -14.42
N TRP A 6 -11.59 28.41 -14.58
CA TRP A 6 -10.49 27.47 -14.70
C TRP A 6 -10.33 26.94 -16.13
N ASP A 7 -11.03 27.54 -17.10
CA ASP A 7 -11.01 27.13 -18.52
C ASP A 7 -11.30 25.63 -18.71
N LEU A 8 -12.33 25.16 -18.00
CA LEU A 8 -12.77 23.78 -18.04
C LEU A 8 -14.10 23.65 -18.80
N ASP A 9 -14.16 22.70 -19.70
CA ASP A 9 -15.41 22.33 -20.38
C ASP A 9 -16.46 21.85 -19.39
N PHE A 10 -17.70 22.24 -19.59
CA PHE A 10 -18.81 21.76 -18.79
C PHE A 10 -20.12 21.77 -19.58
N VAL A 11 -21.01 20.89 -19.19
CA VAL A 11 -22.36 20.82 -19.75
C VAL A 11 -23.37 20.39 -18.69
N ILE A 12 -24.56 20.93 -18.78
CA ILE A 12 -25.67 20.51 -17.91
C ILE A 12 -26.25 19.21 -18.47
N ILE A 13 -26.03 18.09 -17.76
CA ILE A 13 -26.47 16.76 -18.19
C ILE A 13 -27.83 16.34 -17.64
N GLY A 14 -28.42 17.12 -16.74
CA GLY A 14 -29.71 16.78 -16.17
C GLY A 14 -30.19 17.76 -15.09
N LYS A 15 -31.25 17.37 -14.44
CA LYS A 15 -31.87 18.09 -13.31
C LYS A 15 -32.18 17.12 -12.19
N THR A 16 -32.07 17.57 -10.95
CA THR A 16 -32.58 16.86 -9.79
C THR A 16 -34.12 16.91 -9.78
N THR A 17 -34.77 15.83 -9.38
CA THR A 17 -36.23 15.71 -9.29
C THR A 17 -36.57 15.07 -7.93
N ASP A 18 -37.85 15.12 -7.58
CA ASP A 18 -38.43 14.50 -6.38
C ASP A 18 -39.09 13.14 -6.66
N THR A 19 -38.88 12.59 -7.86
CA THR A 19 -39.54 11.35 -8.32
C THR A 19 -38.97 10.07 -7.69
N ASN A 20 -37.87 10.14 -6.91
CA ASN A 20 -37.14 8.98 -6.40
C ASN A 20 -36.66 8.00 -7.49
N LYS A 21 -36.48 8.48 -8.71
CA LYS A 21 -36.06 7.71 -9.86
C LYS A 21 -34.89 8.39 -10.57
N LEU A 22 -33.94 7.57 -11.07
CA LEU A 22 -33.03 7.99 -12.09
C LEU A 22 -33.65 7.75 -13.45
N THR A 23 -33.92 8.82 -14.19
CA THR A 23 -34.51 8.76 -15.52
C THR A 23 -33.46 9.19 -16.56
N LEU A 24 -33.12 8.30 -17.48
CA LEU A 24 -32.22 8.57 -18.59
C LEU A 24 -33.03 8.94 -19.83
N LYS A 25 -32.68 10.07 -20.44
CA LYS A 25 -33.32 10.57 -21.68
C LYS A 25 -32.27 10.66 -22.80
N PHE A 26 -32.66 10.30 -24.00
CA PHE A 26 -31.91 10.54 -25.22
C PHE A 26 -32.91 11.08 -26.28
N ASP A 27 -32.56 12.19 -26.93
CA ASP A 27 -33.44 12.91 -27.84
C ASP A 27 -34.82 13.19 -27.22
N ASN A 28 -34.83 13.67 -25.98
CA ASN A 28 -36.02 13.94 -25.18
C ASN A 28 -36.93 12.72 -24.92
N LYS A 29 -36.55 11.52 -25.33
CA LYS A 29 -37.27 10.27 -25.05
C LYS A 29 -36.65 9.55 -23.87
N VAL A 30 -37.48 9.04 -22.97
CA VAL A 30 -37.01 8.18 -21.87
C VAL A 30 -36.48 6.88 -22.46
N LYS A 31 -35.25 6.56 -22.17
CA LYS A 31 -34.54 5.34 -22.58
C LYS A 31 -34.33 4.36 -21.45
N GLY A 32 -34.36 4.84 -20.24
CA GLY A 32 -34.26 4.01 -19.04
C GLY A 32 -34.77 4.74 -17.82
N GLU A 33 -35.32 3.99 -16.90
CA GLU A 33 -35.80 4.49 -15.61
C GLU A 33 -35.59 3.43 -14.54
N ILE A 34 -35.01 3.81 -13.41
CA ILE A 34 -34.75 2.92 -12.30
C ILE A 34 -34.99 3.63 -10.96
N PRO A 35 -35.61 3.00 -9.97
CA PRO A 35 -35.76 3.57 -8.63
C PRO A 35 -34.39 3.82 -8.00
N ILE A 36 -34.18 4.97 -7.36
CA ILE A 36 -32.88 5.31 -6.70
C ILE A 36 -32.54 4.31 -5.61
N ASN A 37 -33.52 3.81 -4.87
CA ASN A 37 -33.31 2.80 -3.83
C ASN A 37 -32.66 1.52 -4.39
N ALA A 38 -33.02 1.10 -5.60
CA ALA A 38 -32.40 -0.07 -6.24
C ALA A 38 -30.91 0.15 -6.56
N LEU A 39 -30.49 1.38 -6.79
CA LEU A 39 -29.10 1.74 -7.05
C LEU A 39 -28.27 1.93 -5.78
N ALA A 40 -28.89 2.32 -4.68
CA ALA A 40 -28.21 2.70 -3.45
C ALA A 40 -28.42 1.71 -2.30
N SER A 41 -29.62 1.73 -1.69
CA SER A 41 -29.88 1.04 -0.42
C SER A 41 -30.30 -0.42 -0.56
N GLN A 42 -30.72 -0.87 -1.75
CA GLN A 42 -31.13 -2.24 -2.02
C GLN A 42 -30.04 -3.09 -2.67
N ALA A 43 -28.81 -2.58 -2.78
CA ALA A 43 -27.68 -3.38 -3.21
C ALA A 43 -27.46 -4.55 -2.21
N PRO A 44 -27.21 -5.77 -2.69
CA PRO A 44 -27.04 -6.91 -1.79
C PRO A 44 -25.81 -6.75 -0.92
N ILE A 45 -25.98 -6.99 0.38
CA ILE A 45 -24.89 -7.07 1.35
C ILE A 45 -24.58 -8.54 1.56
N TYR A 46 -23.40 -8.96 1.15
CA TYR A 46 -22.97 -10.34 1.24
C TYR A 46 -22.27 -10.61 2.58
N ASP A 47 -22.73 -11.61 3.33
CA ASP A 47 -22.01 -12.23 4.43
C ASP A 47 -21.26 -13.47 3.91
N ARG A 48 -20.02 -13.25 3.48
CA ARG A 48 -19.21 -14.33 2.89
C ARG A 48 -18.51 -15.13 3.98
N LYS A 49 -18.77 -16.45 3.98
CA LYS A 49 -18.07 -17.38 4.86
C LYS A 49 -16.58 -17.38 4.56
N TRP A 50 -15.78 -17.51 5.59
CA TRP A 50 -14.33 -17.65 5.46
C TRP A 50 -13.77 -18.70 6.42
N ILE A 51 -12.65 -19.28 6.06
CA ILE A 51 -11.93 -20.26 6.87
C ILE A 51 -10.51 -19.77 7.11
N LYS A 52 -10.06 -19.95 8.33
CA LYS A 52 -8.71 -19.61 8.74
C LYS A 52 -7.69 -20.48 8.01
N LYS A 53 -6.60 -19.89 7.55
CA LYS A 53 -5.54 -20.62 6.87
C LYS A 53 -4.89 -21.64 7.81
N LYS A 54 -4.86 -22.90 7.38
CA LYS A 54 -4.07 -23.91 8.07
C LYS A 54 -2.60 -23.69 7.76
N LEU A 55 -1.83 -23.43 8.79
CA LEU A 55 -0.38 -23.27 8.67
C LEU A 55 0.28 -24.65 8.70
N PRO A 56 1.38 -24.85 7.95
CA PRO A 56 2.12 -26.09 8.04
C PRO A 56 2.78 -26.23 9.42
N ASP A 57 2.60 -27.38 10.05
CA ASP A 57 3.21 -27.70 11.36
C ASP A 57 4.73 -27.89 11.29
N LYS A 58 5.29 -27.87 10.09
CA LYS A 58 6.72 -28.12 9.88
C LYS A 58 7.55 -26.89 10.25
N LYS A 59 8.23 -26.96 11.37
CA LYS A 59 9.36 -26.08 11.65
C LYS A 59 10.47 -26.36 10.64
N ILE A 60 11.08 -25.28 10.11
CA ILE A 60 12.25 -25.43 9.26
C ILE A 60 13.38 -26.01 10.13
N ASP A 61 13.87 -27.17 9.75
CA ASP A 61 15.04 -27.79 10.39
C ASP A 61 16.30 -27.08 9.85
N LEU A 62 16.79 -26.10 10.60
CA LEU A 62 17.97 -25.32 10.24
C LEU A 62 19.22 -26.20 10.04
N LYS A 63 19.26 -27.41 10.65
CA LYS A 63 20.38 -28.35 10.48
C LYS A 63 20.42 -28.94 9.07
N LYS A 64 19.29 -28.95 8.36
CA LYS A 64 19.19 -29.44 6.97
C LYS A 64 19.50 -28.36 5.92
N LEU A 65 19.65 -27.10 6.32
CA LEU A 65 20.09 -26.07 5.39
C LEU A 65 21.56 -26.33 5.01
N LYS A 66 21.82 -26.34 3.70
CA LYS A 66 23.20 -26.44 3.21
C LYS A 66 24.00 -25.25 3.73
N LYS A 67 25.14 -25.54 4.35
CA LYS A 67 26.12 -24.48 4.70
C LYS A 67 26.65 -23.89 3.39
N ILE A 68 26.37 -22.62 3.16
CA ILE A 68 26.91 -21.86 2.03
C ILE A 68 27.99 -20.95 2.57
N LYS A 69 29.15 -20.86 1.87
CA LYS A 69 30.17 -19.88 2.23
C LYS A 69 29.59 -18.48 2.11
N ILE A 70 29.98 -17.57 2.99
CA ILE A 70 29.38 -16.21 3.04
C ILE A 70 29.65 -15.44 1.76
N GLU A 71 30.79 -15.62 1.14
CA GLU A 71 31.17 -15.01 -0.12
C GLU A 71 30.28 -15.46 -1.26
N ASP A 72 29.99 -16.76 -1.36
CA ASP A 72 29.10 -17.34 -2.37
C ASP A 72 27.65 -16.87 -2.17
N ALA A 73 27.21 -16.76 -0.90
CA ALA A 73 25.90 -16.23 -0.56
C ALA A 73 25.78 -14.77 -0.96
N LEU A 74 26.77 -13.94 -0.68
CA LEU A 74 26.82 -12.52 -1.04
C LEU A 74 26.74 -12.34 -2.56
N ILE A 75 27.58 -13.04 -3.31
CA ILE A 75 27.58 -12.98 -4.78
C ILE A 75 26.20 -13.39 -5.33
N LYS A 76 25.62 -14.47 -4.80
CA LYS A 76 24.33 -14.98 -5.22
C LYS A 76 23.18 -14.00 -4.96
N VAL A 77 23.22 -13.31 -3.82
CA VAL A 77 22.23 -12.28 -3.48
C VAL A 77 22.40 -11.07 -4.41
N LEU A 78 23.61 -10.53 -4.54
CA LEU A 78 23.89 -9.34 -5.34
C LEU A 78 23.64 -9.56 -6.85
N SER A 79 23.85 -10.78 -7.36
CA SER A 79 23.59 -11.12 -8.76
C SER A 79 22.13 -11.40 -9.06
N SER A 80 21.25 -11.39 -8.05
CA SER A 80 19.81 -11.58 -8.26
C SER A 80 19.18 -10.39 -8.97
N ALA A 81 18.33 -10.65 -9.96
CA ALA A 81 17.58 -9.61 -10.68
C ALA A 81 16.73 -8.73 -9.74
N ASN A 82 16.29 -9.27 -8.61
CA ASN A 82 15.53 -8.51 -7.61
C ASN A 82 16.36 -7.40 -6.94
N HIS A 83 17.68 -7.57 -6.90
CA HIS A 83 18.63 -6.60 -6.32
C HIS A 83 19.33 -5.74 -7.38
N SER A 84 18.97 -5.88 -8.66
CA SER A 84 19.53 -5.05 -9.71
C SER A 84 19.13 -3.59 -9.54
N ASN A 85 19.94 -2.68 -10.10
CA ASN A 85 19.67 -1.25 -10.10
C ASN A 85 18.34 -0.95 -10.82
N LYS A 86 17.48 -0.16 -10.21
CA LYS A 86 16.16 0.25 -10.73
C LYS A 86 16.15 1.70 -11.25
N ASN A 87 17.29 2.34 -11.40
CA ASN A 87 17.38 3.74 -11.81
C ASN A 87 16.68 4.01 -13.15
N TRP A 88 16.68 3.05 -14.08
CA TRP A 88 16.00 3.21 -15.36
C TRP A 88 14.47 3.42 -15.19
N ILE A 89 13.86 2.86 -14.14
CA ILE A 89 12.45 3.09 -13.80
C ILE A 89 12.30 4.48 -13.21
N THR A 90 13.08 4.79 -12.18
CA THR A 90 12.92 6.05 -11.43
C THR A 90 13.31 7.27 -12.26
N SER A 91 14.26 7.14 -13.20
CA SER A 91 14.68 8.23 -14.10
C SER A 91 13.61 8.63 -15.14
N GLN A 92 12.58 7.80 -15.34
CA GLN A 92 11.46 8.12 -16.23
C GLN A 92 10.47 9.12 -15.61
N TYR A 93 10.53 9.31 -14.30
CA TYR A 93 9.65 10.23 -13.58
C TYR A 93 10.38 11.52 -13.27
N ASP A 94 9.70 12.63 -13.55
CA ASP A 94 10.22 13.95 -13.22
C ASP A 94 10.20 14.18 -11.72
N GLN A 95 11.39 14.23 -11.13
CA GLN A 95 11.59 14.52 -9.70
C GLN A 95 11.84 16.03 -9.46
N MET A 96 11.83 16.82 -10.51
CA MET A 96 12.12 18.25 -10.46
C MET A 96 10.86 19.13 -10.48
N VAL A 97 9.69 18.55 -10.74
CA VAL A 97 8.41 19.25 -10.67
C VAL A 97 8.27 19.92 -9.31
N MET A 98 7.99 21.24 -9.34
CA MET A 98 7.94 22.12 -8.17
C MET A 98 9.24 22.19 -7.33
N CYS A 99 10.26 21.42 -7.65
CA CYS A 99 11.57 21.38 -6.96
C CYS A 99 11.45 21.07 -5.44
N ASP A 100 10.46 20.26 -5.06
CA ASP A 100 10.18 19.96 -3.65
C ASP A 100 10.69 18.58 -3.20
N THR A 101 11.27 17.77 -4.09
CA THR A 101 11.92 16.51 -3.72
C THR A 101 13.21 16.78 -2.95
N ALA A 102 13.20 16.55 -1.65
CA ALA A 102 14.37 16.72 -0.79
C ALA A 102 15.28 15.49 -0.80
N GLN A 103 14.72 14.30 -1.00
CA GLN A 103 15.45 13.02 -1.13
C GLN A 103 14.91 12.22 -2.29
N LYS A 104 15.82 11.88 -3.22
CA LYS A 104 15.53 11.06 -4.40
C LYS A 104 15.29 9.59 -4.01
N SER A 105 14.77 8.80 -4.96
CA SER A 105 14.63 7.35 -4.85
C SER A 105 15.95 6.67 -4.45
N GLY A 106 15.83 5.58 -3.68
CA GLY A 106 16.97 4.79 -3.18
C GLY A 106 17.12 4.80 -1.67
N ALA A 107 16.36 5.63 -0.95
CA ALA A 107 16.21 5.52 0.51
C ALA A 107 14.93 4.73 0.85
N ASP A 108 14.70 4.46 2.13
CA ASP A 108 13.54 3.69 2.61
C ASP A 108 12.22 4.45 2.45
N ALA A 109 12.27 5.78 2.38
CA ALA A 109 11.11 6.62 2.07
C ALA A 109 11.53 7.82 1.21
N ALA A 110 10.61 8.29 0.36
CA ALA A 110 10.77 9.53 -0.35
C ALA A 110 10.48 10.72 0.58
N ILE A 111 11.21 11.84 0.41
CA ILE A 111 11.03 13.04 1.21
C ILE A 111 10.70 14.21 0.29
N ILE A 112 9.56 14.83 0.55
CA ILE A 112 9.04 15.97 -0.19
C ILE A 112 8.89 17.12 0.80
N ARG A 113 9.63 18.20 0.60
CA ARG A 113 9.50 19.39 1.45
C ARG A 113 8.16 20.08 1.24
N ILE A 114 7.64 20.71 2.28
CA ILE A 114 6.47 21.59 2.16
C ILE A 114 6.99 22.97 1.73
N HIS A 115 6.60 23.40 0.54
CA HIS A 115 7.08 24.65 -0.05
C HIS A 115 6.91 25.83 0.91
N GLY A 116 7.97 26.62 1.07
CA GLY A 116 7.99 27.78 1.98
C GLY A 116 8.00 27.41 3.48
N LYS A 117 8.23 26.13 3.85
CA LYS A 117 8.34 25.69 5.24
C LYS A 117 9.62 24.88 5.48
N GLU A 118 10.04 24.77 6.73
CA GLU A 118 11.13 23.86 7.11
C GLU A 118 10.67 22.38 7.19
N LYS A 119 9.37 22.13 7.09
CA LYS A 119 8.76 20.82 7.21
C LYS A 119 8.82 20.04 5.90
N ALA A 120 8.77 18.73 6.01
CA ALA A 120 8.61 17.82 4.87
C ALA A 120 7.64 16.68 5.20
N ILE A 121 7.15 16.05 4.14
CA ILE A 121 6.38 14.81 4.19
C ILE A 121 7.29 13.69 3.72
N ALA A 122 7.35 12.59 4.49
CA ALA A 122 7.93 11.34 4.04
C ALA A 122 6.83 10.39 3.59
N VAL A 123 7.08 9.64 2.51
CA VAL A 123 6.13 8.68 1.93
C VAL A 123 6.85 7.36 1.67
N SER A 124 6.26 6.26 2.12
CA SER A 124 6.70 4.89 1.82
C SER A 124 5.54 4.06 1.31
N VAL A 125 5.83 3.10 0.44
CA VAL A 125 4.84 2.13 -0.07
C VAL A 125 5.43 0.73 0.06
N ASP A 126 4.75 -0.13 0.81
CA ASP A 126 5.24 -1.45 1.18
C ASP A 126 4.22 -2.54 0.92
N SER A 127 4.70 -3.72 0.52
CA SER A 127 3.89 -4.92 0.31
C SER A 127 4.77 -6.16 0.33
N SER A 128 4.24 -7.26 0.86
CA SER A 128 4.89 -8.57 0.79
C SER A 128 3.88 -9.69 0.58
N ALA A 129 3.52 -9.92 -0.68
CA ALA A 129 2.57 -10.95 -1.07
C ALA A 129 3.00 -12.36 -0.62
N ASN A 130 4.31 -12.65 -0.62
CA ASN A 130 4.83 -13.94 -0.19
C ASN A 130 4.64 -14.18 1.30
N TYR A 131 4.83 -13.17 2.15
CA TYR A 131 4.61 -13.27 3.58
C TYR A 131 3.12 -13.41 3.89
N CYS A 132 2.27 -12.63 3.23
CA CYS A 132 0.82 -12.74 3.36
C CYS A 132 0.31 -14.10 2.87
N LYS A 133 0.88 -14.65 1.80
CA LYS A 133 0.57 -15.99 1.33
C LYS A 133 1.03 -17.08 2.32
N ALA A 134 2.20 -16.93 2.94
CA ALA A 134 2.69 -17.89 3.91
C ALA A 134 1.87 -17.86 5.21
N HIS A 135 1.62 -16.69 5.75
CA HIS A 135 0.89 -16.46 7.00
C HIS A 135 0.13 -15.14 6.95
N PRO A 136 -1.14 -15.12 6.54
CA PRO A 136 -1.87 -13.88 6.25
C PRO A 136 -1.88 -12.88 7.41
N LEU A 137 -2.18 -13.34 8.63
CA LEU A 137 -2.21 -12.49 9.82
C LEU A 137 -0.84 -11.84 10.11
N THR A 138 0.23 -12.65 10.13
CA THR A 138 1.58 -12.14 10.40
C THR A 138 2.08 -11.26 9.24
N GLY A 139 1.81 -11.67 7.99
CA GLY A 139 2.14 -10.88 6.81
C GLY A 139 1.48 -9.50 6.85
N GLY A 140 0.19 -9.42 7.23
CA GLY A 140 -0.51 -8.16 7.44
C GLY A 140 0.14 -7.26 8.50
N LYS A 141 0.62 -7.85 9.61
CA LYS A 141 1.38 -7.09 10.62
C LYS A 141 2.72 -6.59 10.06
N GLN A 142 3.45 -7.46 9.37
CA GLN A 142 4.79 -7.16 8.88
C GLN A 142 4.80 -5.97 7.92
N ILE A 143 3.89 -5.91 6.96
CA ILE A 143 3.86 -4.80 5.99
C ILE A 143 3.57 -3.44 6.64
N VAL A 144 2.72 -3.39 7.67
CA VAL A 144 2.48 -2.15 8.43
C VAL A 144 3.72 -1.76 9.24
N CYS A 145 4.35 -2.73 9.91
CA CYS A 145 5.57 -2.49 10.68
C CYS A 145 6.75 -2.08 9.78
N GLU A 146 6.87 -2.66 8.59
CA GLU A 146 7.88 -2.30 7.60
C GLU A 146 7.69 -0.84 7.16
N ASN A 147 6.48 -0.50 6.72
CA ASN A 147 6.14 0.86 6.33
C ASN A 147 6.42 1.90 7.44
N TRP A 148 6.05 1.58 8.67
CA TRP A 148 6.31 2.44 9.83
C TRP A 148 7.81 2.64 10.07
N ARG A 149 8.62 1.55 9.98
CA ARG A 149 10.09 1.64 10.14
C ARG A 149 10.74 2.42 9.02
N ASN A 150 10.27 2.26 7.77
CA ASN A 150 10.79 2.99 6.62
C ASN A 150 10.62 4.50 6.78
N LEU A 151 9.50 4.95 7.37
CA LEU A 151 9.30 6.36 7.69
C LEU A 151 10.21 6.84 8.82
N ILE A 152 10.39 6.01 9.86
CA ILE A 152 11.27 6.34 10.99
C ILE A 152 12.73 6.43 10.54
N SER A 153 13.19 5.54 9.64
CA SER A 153 14.58 5.49 9.20
C SER A 153 15.04 6.78 8.51
N VAL A 154 14.11 7.52 7.90
CA VAL A 154 14.42 8.83 7.28
C VAL A 154 14.18 10.01 8.23
N GLY A 155 13.87 9.75 9.50
CA GLY A 155 13.65 10.79 10.53
C GLY A 155 12.23 11.34 10.58
N ALA A 156 11.27 10.68 9.95
CA ALA A 156 9.86 11.08 10.00
C ALA A 156 9.12 10.49 11.19
N LYS A 157 8.14 11.23 11.70
CA LYS A 157 7.14 10.71 12.62
C LYS A 157 5.98 10.16 11.78
N PRO A 158 5.71 8.84 11.79
CA PRO A 158 4.57 8.27 11.10
C PRO A 158 3.25 8.87 11.58
N VAL A 159 2.33 9.15 10.66
CA VAL A 159 1.07 9.85 10.94
C VAL A 159 -0.14 8.99 10.60
N ALA A 160 -0.21 8.48 9.38
CA ALA A 160 -1.34 7.72 8.89
C ALA A 160 -0.97 6.85 7.69
N ILE A 161 -1.82 5.84 7.43
CA ILE A 161 -1.69 4.99 6.24
C ILE A 161 -2.95 5.03 5.38
N THR A 162 -2.74 4.72 4.11
CA THR A 162 -3.77 4.21 3.20
C THR A 162 -3.46 2.77 2.85
N ASN A 163 -4.46 1.99 2.44
CA ASN A 163 -4.23 0.65 1.94
C ASN A 163 -4.83 0.43 0.55
N CYS A 164 -4.22 -0.46 -0.22
CA CYS A 164 -4.75 -0.95 -1.48
C CYS A 164 -4.73 -2.48 -1.41
N LEU A 165 -5.90 -3.07 -1.21
CA LEU A 165 -6.06 -4.48 -0.90
C LEU A 165 -6.43 -5.26 -2.16
N ASN A 166 -5.53 -6.14 -2.62
CA ASN A 166 -5.73 -6.93 -3.84
C ASN A 166 -5.78 -8.42 -3.51
N PHE A 167 -6.92 -9.04 -3.78
CA PHE A 167 -7.18 -10.46 -3.45
C PHE A 167 -7.88 -11.17 -4.60
N GLY A 168 -7.86 -12.48 -4.56
CA GLY A 168 -8.53 -13.33 -5.54
C GLY A 168 -10.06 -13.34 -5.35
N ASN A 169 -10.70 -14.44 -5.77
CA ASN A 169 -12.16 -14.58 -5.73
C ASN A 169 -12.65 -14.78 -4.27
N PRO A 170 -13.40 -13.82 -3.69
CA PRO A 170 -13.88 -13.87 -2.32
C PRO A 170 -15.01 -14.89 -2.09
N GLU A 171 -15.57 -15.49 -3.14
CA GLU A 171 -16.53 -16.56 -3.03
C GLU A 171 -15.89 -17.87 -2.55
N LYS A 172 -14.56 -17.98 -2.64
CA LYS A 172 -13.79 -19.09 -2.10
C LYS A 172 -13.46 -18.80 -0.63
N PRO A 173 -13.96 -19.63 0.31
CA PRO A 173 -13.76 -19.36 1.74
C PRO A 173 -12.31 -19.26 2.18
N GLU A 174 -11.38 -19.94 1.50
CA GLU A 174 -9.94 -19.87 1.75
C GLU A 174 -9.38 -18.49 1.39
N ILE A 175 -9.80 -17.94 0.24
CA ILE A 175 -9.35 -16.61 -0.22
C ILE A 175 -9.96 -15.52 0.66
N MET A 176 -11.23 -15.66 1.02
CA MET A 176 -11.85 -14.75 1.98
C MET A 176 -11.19 -14.84 3.36
N GLY A 177 -10.71 -16.03 3.75
CA GLY A 177 -9.92 -16.22 4.97
C GLY A 177 -8.56 -15.50 4.92
N GLU A 178 -7.85 -15.60 3.81
CA GLU A 178 -6.58 -14.86 3.61
C GLU A 178 -6.81 -13.33 3.72
N PHE A 179 -7.90 -12.82 3.15
CA PHE A 179 -8.29 -11.41 3.27
C PHE A 179 -8.59 -11.02 4.71
N ALA A 180 -9.46 -11.77 5.40
CA ALA A 180 -9.86 -11.48 6.77
C ALA A 180 -8.67 -11.51 7.73
N GLU A 181 -7.80 -12.53 7.63
CA GLU A 181 -6.61 -12.63 8.48
C GLU A 181 -5.59 -11.51 8.20
N CYS A 182 -5.39 -11.12 6.93
CA CYS A 182 -4.55 -9.94 6.61
C CYS A 182 -5.10 -8.67 7.25
N LEU A 183 -6.42 -8.43 7.17
CA LEU A 183 -7.05 -7.27 7.80
C LEU A 183 -6.90 -7.27 9.33
N ILE A 184 -7.08 -8.42 9.97
CA ILE A 184 -6.85 -8.55 11.41
C ILE A 184 -5.41 -8.20 11.75
N GLY A 185 -4.44 -8.70 10.97
CA GLY A 185 -3.02 -8.38 11.17
C GLY A 185 -2.71 -6.89 10.98
N ILE A 186 -3.24 -6.27 9.93
CA ILE A 186 -3.11 -4.82 9.69
C ILE A 186 -3.71 -4.04 10.86
N LYS A 187 -4.93 -4.38 11.29
CA LYS A 187 -5.60 -3.74 12.43
C LYS A 187 -4.74 -3.78 13.68
N GLU A 188 -4.29 -4.97 14.10
CA GLU A 188 -3.51 -5.15 15.32
C GLU A 188 -2.21 -4.34 15.30
N ALA A 189 -1.51 -4.29 14.15
CA ALA A 189 -0.30 -3.48 14.01
C ALA A 189 -0.60 -1.98 14.04
N CYS A 190 -1.67 -1.53 13.38
CA CYS A 190 -2.10 -0.13 13.37
C CYS A 190 -2.50 0.35 14.78
N GLU A 191 -3.23 -0.46 15.53
CA GLU A 191 -3.62 -0.15 16.91
C GLU A 191 -2.41 -0.06 17.83
N PHE A 192 -1.48 -1.02 17.74
CA PHE A 192 -0.26 -1.05 18.55
C PHE A 192 0.64 0.16 18.27
N LEU A 193 0.83 0.49 17.00
CA LEU A 193 1.70 1.60 16.55
C LEU A 193 1.02 2.96 16.59
N LYS A 194 -0.28 3.03 16.90
CA LYS A 194 -1.11 4.24 16.81
C LYS A 194 -1.01 4.89 15.42
N TYR A 195 -1.14 4.06 14.41
CA TYR A 195 -0.92 4.41 13.01
C TYR A 195 -2.21 4.17 12.19
N PRO A 196 -3.14 5.15 12.20
CA PRO A 196 -4.50 4.96 11.70
C PRO A 196 -4.56 4.79 10.19
N VAL A 197 -5.51 3.97 9.75
CA VAL A 197 -5.92 3.88 8.34
C VAL A 197 -6.92 4.99 8.06
N VAL A 198 -6.60 5.91 7.15
CA VAL A 198 -7.45 7.07 6.82
C VAL A 198 -8.16 6.94 5.48
N SER A 199 -7.69 6.05 4.61
CA SER A 199 -8.34 5.72 3.34
C SER A 199 -7.89 4.34 2.85
N GLY A 200 -8.50 3.87 1.78
CA GLY A 200 -8.09 2.64 1.13
C GLY A 200 -9.09 2.18 0.08
N ASN A 201 -8.71 1.12 -0.62
CA ASN A 201 -9.61 0.41 -1.52
C ASN A 201 -9.41 -1.10 -1.42
N VAL A 202 -10.39 -1.85 -1.86
CA VAL A 202 -10.31 -3.29 -2.04
C VAL A 202 -10.64 -3.67 -3.47
N SER A 203 -9.84 -4.58 -4.03
CA SER A 203 -10.05 -5.20 -5.33
C SER A 203 -10.09 -6.71 -5.16
N PHE A 204 -11.19 -7.31 -5.62
CA PHE A 204 -11.40 -8.75 -5.59
C PHE A 204 -11.42 -9.35 -6.99
N TYR A 205 -11.55 -10.67 -7.08
CA TYR A 205 -11.60 -11.44 -8.33
C TYR A 205 -10.32 -11.31 -9.18
N ASN A 206 -9.21 -10.89 -8.58
CA ASN A 206 -7.94 -10.79 -9.29
C ASN A 206 -7.37 -12.18 -9.57
N GLY A 207 -7.12 -12.45 -10.84
CA GLY A 207 -6.60 -13.74 -11.26
C GLY A 207 -6.42 -13.85 -12.77
N THR A 208 -5.70 -14.88 -13.19
CA THR A 208 -5.47 -15.20 -14.60
C THR A 208 -5.54 -16.73 -14.78
N ASN A 209 -6.17 -17.20 -15.85
CA ASN A 209 -6.28 -18.61 -16.17
C ASN A 209 -6.80 -19.47 -14.98
N LYS A 210 -7.88 -19.03 -14.35
CA LYS A 210 -8.52 -19.68 -13.17
C LYS A 210 -7.63 -19.73 -11.91
N LYS A 211 -6.45 -19.12 -11.91
CA LYS A 211 -5.58 -19.00 -10.74
C LYS A 211 -5.76 -17.61 -10.10
N ASN A 212 -6.02 -17.60 -8.79
CA ASN A 212 -6.05 -16.34 -8.04
C ASN A 212 -4.63 -15.81 -7.84
N ILE A 213 -4.51 -14.48 -7.73
CA ILE A 213 -3.26 -13.86 -7.29
C ILE A 213 -2.95 -14.26 -5.84
N ALA A 214 -1.72 -14.10 -5.42
CA ALA A 214 -1.38 -14.15 -3.99
C ALA A 214 -2.05 -12.96 -3.25
N PRO A 215 -2.34 -13.11 -1.93
CA PRO A 215 -2.82 -11.98 -1.12
C PRO A 215 -1.83 -10.82 -1.19
N THR A 216 -2.25 -9.70 -1.75
CA THR A 216 -1.37 -8.56 -2.01
C THR A 216 -1.96 -7.27 -1.40
N PRO A 217 -1.98 -7.14 -0.07
CA PRO A 217 -2.22 -5.86 0.56
C PRO A 217 -1.00 -4.96 0.36
N VAL A 218 -1.24 -3.72 -0.05
CA VAL A 218 -0.23 -2.67 -0.20
C VAL A 218 -0.54 -1.57 0.81
N ILE A 219 0.47 -1.13 1.55
CA ILE A 219 0.35 -0.05 2.53
C ILE A 219 1.11 1.16 2.01
N GLY A 220 0.43 2.28 1.90
CA GLY A 220 1.04 3.58 1.65
C GLY A 220 1.04 4.40 2.93
N GLY A 221 2.20 4.79 3.43
CA GLY A 221 2.33 5.52 4.68
C GLY A 221 2.83 6.94 4.50
N ILE A 222 2.36 7.81 5.37
CA ILE A 222 2.78 9.22 5.43
C ILE A 222 3.36 9.50 6.81
N GLY A 223 4.53 10.15 6.81
CA GLY A 223 5.19 10.67 8.00
C GLY A 223 5.50 12.16 7.88
N LEU A 224 5.61 12.84 9.01
CA LEU A 224 5.96 14.25 9.08
C LEU A 224 7.39 14.43 9.58
N ILE A 225 8.18 15.23 8.87
CA ILE A 225 9.51 15.68 9.26
C ILE A 225 9.42 17.16 9.66
N SER A 226 9.78 17.48 10.88
CA SER A 226 9.70 18.85 11.40
C SER A 226 10.72 19.79 10.77
N LYS A 227 11.93 19.29 10.45
CA LYS A 227 13.02 20.02 9.80
C LYS A 227 13.65 19.11 8.75
N PHE A 228 13.30 19.32 7.47
CA PHE A 228 13.73 18.43 6.39
C PHE A 228 15.26 18.36 6.21
N LYS A 229 15.99 19.40 6.55
CA LYS A 229 17.46 19.41 6.55
C LYS A 229 18.09 18.43 7.56
N LYS A 230 17.30 17.92 8.51
CA LYS A 230 17.69 16.89 9.49
C LYS A 230 17.16 15.51 9.12
N SER A 231 16.70 15.30 7.91
CA SER A 231 16.32 13.98 7.42
C SER A 231 17.53 13.12 7.12
N PHE A 232 17.35 11.81 7.16
CA PHE A 232 18.41 10.83 6.95
C PHE A 232 18.24 10.12 5.62
N GLY A 233 19.37 9.83 4.97
CA GLY A 233 19.46 8.90 3.85
C GLY A 233 20.05 7.56 4.33
N HIS A 234 20.39 6.70 3.37
CA HIS A 234 21.02 5.40 3.63
C HIS A 234 22.57 5.50 3.72
N GLN A 235 23.13 6.68 3.51
CA GLN A 235 24.58 6.89 3.57
C GLN A 235 25.02 7.19 4.98
N PHE A 236 26.18 6.65 5.37
CA PHE A 236 26.86 7.06 6.59
C PHE A 236 27.25 8.54 6.46
N GLN A 237 26.99 9.32 7.51
CA GLN A 237 27.23 10.77 7.49
C GLN A 237 28.63 11.13 7.98
N ASP A 238 29.13 10.41 8.98
CA ASP A 238 30.36 10.70 9.65
C ASP A 238 31.24 9.44 9.77
N ASP A 239 32.56 9.61 9.71
CA ASP A 239 33.51 8.58 10.05
C ASP A 239 33.44 8.26 11.54
N ASN A 240 33.69 7.02 11.89
CA ASN A 240 33.66 6.50 13.28
C ASN A 240 32.30 6.52 13.97
N SER A 241 31.18 6.67 13.23
CA SER A 241 29.85 6.49 13.80
C SER A 241 29.65 5.06 14.29
N ALA A 242 29.00 4.90 15.44
CA ALA A 242 28.64 3.58 15.98
C ALA A 242 27.56 2.92 15.15
N ILE A 243 27.77 1.65 14.80
CA ILE A 243 26.77 0.81 14.14
C ILE A 243 26.15 -0.10 15.20
N LEU A 244 24.84 0.03 15.42
CA LEU A 244 24.11 -0.76 16.41
C LEU A 244 23.14 -1.71 15.70
N LEU A 245 23.19 -2.99 16.08
CA LEU A 245 22.19 -3.97 15.69
C LEU A 245 21.21 -4.18 16.86
N ILE A 246 19.93 -3.90 16.60
CA ILE A 246 18.87 -4.01 17.60
C ILE A 246 17.97 -5.20 17.23
N GLY A 247 17.85 -6.17 18.12
CA GLY A 247 17.04 -7.37 17.93
C GLY A 247 17.70 -8.62 18.48
N LYS A 248 17.06 -9.76 18.19
CA LYS A 248 17.66 -11.08 18.42
C LYS A 248 18.41 -11.50 17.16
N THR A 249 19.66 -11.80 17.28
CA THR A 249 20.50 -12.40 16.24
C THR A 249 20.43 -13.93 16.31
#